data_a9a9ebbfb11ee889cb82c4c4a7c745bc
#
_entry.id   a9a9ebbfb11ee889cb82c4c4a7c745bc
#
_cell.length_a   1.000
_cell.length_b   1.000
_cell.length_c   1.000
_cell.angle_alpha   90.00
_cell.angle_beta   90.00
_cell.angle_gamma   90.00
#
_symmetry.space_group_name_H-M   'P 1'
#
loop_
_entity.id
_entity.type
_entity.pdbx_description
1 polymer ?
#
loop_
_entity_poly.entity_id
_entity_poly.type
_entity_poly.pdbx_seq_one_letter_code
_entity_poly.pdbx_strand_id
1 'polypeptide(L)'
;MRQFRIGEGTFEEGSPELQSALAQAYERKQRPLCLCGEKSVAMYIARVDGQLLVKRMPLSGRDHAPSCPSYEPPYELSGLGPLIGNAIQIDAATGAAVLKLDFSLTKRGPRPGPAAESTPSDTVRNETQKLSLRAVLHYLWEAGELTEWTALWARKRGWGRSGQAS
;
A
#
# COMPACT_ATOMS: atom_id res chain seq x y z
N MET A 1 -16.77 3.99 13.01
CA MET A 1 -16.72 2.62 12.50
C MET A 1 -16.91 2.66 11.01
N ARG A 2 -16.13 1.88 10.22
CA ARG A 2 -16.31 1.79 8.77
C ARG A 2 -17.44 0.82 8.44
N GLN A 3 -18.19 1.15 7.39
CA GLN A 3 -19.18 0.26 6.82
C GLN A 3 -18.77 -0.12 5.40
N PHE A 4 -18.96 -1.37 5.05
CA PHE A 4 -18.59 -1.92 3.76
C PHE A 4 -19.79 -2.57 3.09
N ARG A 5 -19.95 -2.33 1.80
CA ARG A 5 -20.88 -3.08 0.96
C ARG A 5 -20.12 -4.18 0.22
N ILE A 6 -20.61 -5.41 0.34
CA ILE A 6 -20.07 -6.60 -0.33
C ILE A 6 -21.23 -7.30 -1.02
N GLY A 7 -21.23 -7.28 -2.36
CA GLY A 7 -22.41 -7.68 -3.11
C GLY A 7 -23.60 -6.79 -2.78
N GLU A 8 -24.69 -7.41 -2.30
CA GLU A 8 -25.89 -6.67 -1.86
C GLU A 8 -25.92 -6.43 -0.35
N GLY A 9 -25.01 -7.03 0.41
CA GLY A 9 -24.95 -6.90 1.88
C GLY A 9 -24.09 -5.72 2.33
N THR A 10 -24.51 -5.11 3.46
CA THR A 10 -23.75 -4.08 4.18
C THR A 10 -23.26 -4.64 5.50
N PHE A 11 -21.99 -4.45 5.81
CA PHE A 11 -21.32 -5.02 6.98
C PHE A 11 -20.56 -3.93 7.71
N GLU A 12 -20.57 -3.99 9.04
CA GLU A 12 -19.75 -3.12 9.87
C GLU A 12 -18.37 -3.73 10.11
N GLU A 13 -17.38 -2.86 10.21
CA GLU A 13 -16.02 -3.28 10.57
C GLU A 13 -16.02 -3.93 11.96
N GLY A 14 -15.45 -5.15 12.03
CA GLY A 14 -15.39 -5.92 13.26
C GLY A 14 -16.60 -6.81 13.52
N SER A 15 -17.64 -6.76 12.68
CA SER A 15 -18.77 -7.70 12.81
C SER A 15 -18.33 -9.12 12.47
N PRO A 16 -18.86 -10.15 13.17
CA PRO A 16 -18.52 -11.55 12.91
C PRO A 16 -18.90 -12.01 11.49
N GLU A 17 -19.98 -11.46 10.94
CA GLU A 17 -20.48 -11.77 9.61
C GLU A 17 -19.54 -11.25 8.51
N LEU A 18 -18.79 -10.20 8.79
CA LEU A 18 -17.86 -9.60 7.82
C LEU A 18 -16.82 -10.62 7.33
N GLN A 19 -16.27 -11.46 8.20
CA GLN A 19 -15.27 -12.45 7.80
C GLN A 19 -15.80 -13.46 6.80
N SER A 20 -17.02 -13.93 7.00
CA SER A 20 -17.69 -14.85 6.08
C SER A 20 -17.97 -14.20 4.73
N ALA A 21 -18.43 -12.94 4.74
CA ALA A 21 -18.68 -12.17 3.53
C ALA A 21 -17.38 -11.88 2.76
N LEU A 22 -16.30 -11.55 3.48
CA LEU A 22 -14.98 -11.34 2.87
C LEU A 22 -14.42 -12.61 2.24
N ALA A 23 -14.61 -13.78 2.86
CA ALA A 23 -14.17 -15.05 2.30
C ALA A 23 -14.86 -15.33 0.96
N GLN A 24 -16.17 -15.16 0.89
CA GLN A 24 -16.91 -15.34 -0.35
C GLN A 24 -16.52 -14.33 -1.43
N ALA A 25 -16.34 -13.06 -1.03
CA ALA A 25 -15.92 -12.01 -1.95
C ALA A 25 -14.50 -12.25 -2.49
N TYR A 26 -13.60 -12.74 -1.65
CA TYR A 26 -12.22 -13.09 -2.03
C TYR A 26 -12.21 -14.19 -3.09
N GLU A 27 -12.96 -15.27 -2.89
CA GLU A 27 -13.10 -16.36 -3.87
C GLU A 27 -13.68 -15.89 -5.19
N ARG A 28 -14.66 -14.99 -5.15
CA ARG A 28 -15.33 -14.43 -6.33
C ARG A 28 -14.56 -13.27 -6.95
N LYS A 29 -13.40 -12.87 -6.40
CA LYS A 29 -12.64 -11.69 -6.80
C LYS A 29 -13.47 -10.39 -6.79
N GLN A 30 -14.45 -10.33 -5.90
CA GLN A 30 -15.32 -9.19 -5.71
C GLN A 30 -14.69 -8.20 -4.74
N ARG A 31 -14.76 -6.91 -5.07
CA ARG A 31 -14.21 -5.85 -4.22
C ARG A 31 -15.25 -5.32 -3.25
N PRO A 32 -14.90 -5.18 -1.95
CA PRO A 32 -15.71 -4.41 -1.02
C PRO A 32 -15.76 -2.94 -1.42
N LEU A 33 -16.84 -2.26 -1.05
CA LEU A 33 -16.99 -0.82 -1.23
C LEU A 33 -17.12 -0.16 0.13
N CYS A 34 -16.29 0.84 0.42
CA CYS A 34 -16.41 1.68 1.60
C CYS A 34 -17.56 2.66 1.45
N LEU A 35 -18.42 2.75 2.47
CA LEU A 35 -19.62 3.59 2.48
C LEU A 35 -19.42 4.86 3.33
N CYS A 36 -18.23 5.44 3.32
CA CYS A 36 -17.89 6.59 4.16
C CYS A 36 -18.37 7.96 3.64
N GLY A 37 -18.85 8.03 2.41
CA GLY A 37 -19.30 9.26 1.77
C GLY A 37 -20.46 9.02 0.81
N GLU A 38 -20.84 10.03 0.06
CA GLU A 38 -21.91 9.92 -0.95
C GLU A 38 -21.56 8.93 -2.06
N LYS A 39 -20.26 8.85 -2.41
CA LYS A 39 -19.75 7.89 -3.38
C LYS A 39 -19.10 6.73 -2.64
N SER A 40 -19.46 5.53 -3.03
CA SER A 40 -18.79 4.32 -2.53
C SER A 40 -17.38 4.21 -3.11
N VAL A 41 -16.39 3.95 -2.26
CA VAL A 41 -14.99 3.84 -2.66
C VAL A 41 -14.56 2.36 -2.67
N ALA A 42 -13.98 1.91 -3.79
CA ALA A 42 -13.51 0.53 -3.92
C ALA A 42 -12.36 0.24 -2.96
N MET A 43 -12.42 -0.95 -2.34
CA MET A 43 -11.40 -1.47 -1.44
C MET A 43 -10.85 -2.79 -2.00
N TYR A 44 -9.79 -3.32 -1.42
CA TYR A 44 -9.36 -4.67 -1.72
C TYR A 44 -9.31 -5.53 -0.45
N ILE A 45 -9.30 -6.84 -0.64
CA ILE A 45 -9.22 -7.80 0.46
C ILE A 45 -7.78 -8.31 0.53
N ALA A 46 -7.12 -8.06 1.65
CA ALA A 46 -5.80 -8.58 1.97
C ALA A 46 -5.92 -9.78 2.92
N ARG A 47 -5.06 -10.79 2.71
CA ARG A 47 -4.94 -11.91 3.64
C ARG A 47 -3.68 -11.72 4.48
N VAL A 48 -3.86 -11.59 5.78
CA VAL A 48 -2.77 -11.38 6.74
C VAL A 48 -2.96 -12.36 7.90
N ASP A 49 -1.97 -13.20 8.16
CA ASP A 49 -2.02 -14.21 9.25
C ASP A 49 -3.29 -15.06 9.25
N GLY A 50 -3.76 -15.43 8.07
CA GLY A 50 -4.97 -16.24 7.91
C GLY A 50 -6.29 -15.46 8.04
N GLN A 51 -6.26 -14.19 8.40
CA GLN A 51 -7.41 -13.31 8.47
C GLN A 51 -7.57 -12.49 7.18
N LEU A 52 -8.81 -12.20 6.81
CA LEU A 52 -9.13 -11.33 5.70
C LEU A 52 -9.41 -9.91 6.22
N LEU A 53 -8.72 -8.95 5.66
CA LEU A 53 -8.81 -7.54 6.02
C LEU A 53 -9.22 -6.72 4.82
N VAL A 54 -10.09 -5.72 5.04
CA VAL A 54 -10.42 -4.74 4.01
C VAL A 54 -9.38 -3.64 4.04
N LYS A 55 -8.72 -3.40 2.92
CA LYS A 55 -7.68 -2.42 2.73
C LYS A 55 -8.05 -1.42 1.64
N ARG A 56 -7.58 -0.20 1.80
CA ARG A 56 -7.74 0.88 0.83
C ARG A 56 -6.98 0.56 -0.47
N MET A 57 -7.61 0.84 -1.61
CA MET A 57 -6.90 0.79 -2.89
C MET A 57 -5.77 1.83 -2.93
N PRO A 58 -4.65 1.53 -3.57
CA PRO A 58 -3.58 2.51 -3.74
C PRO A 58 -4.11 3.81 -4.35
N LEU A 59 -3.64 4.94 -3.85
CA LEU A 59 -3.99 6.30 -4.29
C LEU A 59 -5.46 6.71 -4.12
N SER A 60 -6.31 5.87 -3.51
CA SER A 60 -7.74 6.19 -3.30
C SER A 60 -8.02 6.91 -1.98
N GLY A 61 -7.00 7.21 -1.17
CA GLY A 61 -7.20 7.82 0.16
C GLY A 61 -8.00 9.11 0.12
N ARG A 62 -7.75 9.97 -0.87
CA ARG A 62 -8.47 11.25 -1.06
C ARG A 62 -9.93 11.10 -1.45
N ASP A 63 -10.34 9.91 -1.95
CA ASP A 63 -11.70 9.64 -2.39
C ASP A 63 -12.61 9.25 -1.21
N HIS A 64 -12.01 8.96 -0.04
CA HIS A 64 -12.73 8.71 1.20
C HIS A 64 -13.13 10.01 1.89
N ALA A 65 -14.19 9.97 2.69
CA ALA A 65 -14.57 11.12 3.51
C ALA A 65 -13.45 11.43 4.54
N PRO A 66 -13.20 12.72 4.88
CA PRO A 66 -12.15 13.09 5.84
C PRO A 66 -12.28 12.47 7.22
N SER A 67 -13.49 12.07 7.62
CA SER A 67 -13.75 11.34 8.88
C SER A 67 -13.51 9.84 8.79
N CYS A 68 -13.25 9.31 7.61
CA CYS A 68 -13.01 7.89 7.40
C CYS A 68 -11.58 7.51 7.80
N PRO A 69 -11.34 6.42 8.53
CA PRO A 69 -9.99 5.92 8.80
C PRO A 69 -9.18 5.60 7.54
N SER A 70 -9.83 5.36 6.41
CA SER A 70 -9.15 5.14 5.12
C SER A 70 -8.85 6.43 4.36
N TYR A 71 -9.23 7.61 4.91
CA TYR A 71 -8.87 8.88 4.30
C TYR A 71 -7.37 9.15 4.38
N GLU A 72 -6.84 9.71 3.33
CA GLU A 72 -5.47 10.21 3.27
C GLU A 72 -5.42 11.45 2.39
N PRO A 73 -4.68 12.48 2.80
CA PRO A 73 -4.46 13.64 1.97
C PRO A 73 -3.90 13.27 0.60
N PRO A 74 -4.09 14.10 -0.42
CA PRO A 74 -3.50 13.89 -1.74
C PRO A 74 -1.99 13.63 -1.64
N TYR A 75 -1.50 12.66 -2.39
CA TYR A 75 -0.09 12.24 -2.35
C TYR A 75 0.89 13.36 -2.73
N GLU A 76 0.43 14.39 -3.43
CA GLU A 76 1.19 15.62 -3.74
C GLU A 76 1.68 16.31 -2.46
N LEU A 77 0.96 16.12 -1.35
CA LEU A 77 1.31 16.67 -0.04
C LEU A 77 2.19 15.75 0.80
N SER A 78 2.35 14.48 0.41
CA SER A 78 3.10 13.47 1.18
C SER A 78 4.62 13.51 0.94
N GLY A 79 5.10 14.30 0.01
CA GLY A 79 6.50 14.30 -0.42
C GLY A 79 6.85 13.17 -1.41
N LEU A 80 5.96 12.21 -1.64
CA LEU A 80 6.08 11.17 -2.67
C LEU A 80 5.52 11.64 -4.02
N GLY A 81 4.80 12.77 -4.06
CA GLY A 81 4.13 13.28 -5.24
C GLY A 81 5.00 13.31 -6.50
N PRO A 82 6.23 13.86 -6.46
CA PRO A 82 7.12 13.89 -7.62
C PRO A 82 7.56 12.52 -8.11
N LEU A 83 7.46 11.49 -7.26
CA LEU A 83 7.92 10.13 -7.54
C LEU A 83 6.81 9.24 -8.13
N ILE A 84 5.53 9.60 -7.88
CA ILE A 84 4.37 8.88 -8.41
C ILE A 84 4.29 9.10 -9.93
N GLY A 85 4.07 8.01 -10.67
CA GLY A 85 4.08 8.00 -12.13
C GLY A 85 5.47 7.89 -12.77
N ASN A 86 6.54 8.22 -12.03
CA ASN A 86 7.93 8.12 -12.47
C ASN A 86 8.65 6.91 -11.86
N ALA A 87 9.08 7.05 -10.61
CA ALA A 87 9.78 6.01 -9.86
C ALA A 87 8.82 5.01 -9.20
N ILE A 88 7.58 5.42 -8.94
CA ILE A 88 6.49 4.59 -8.40
C ILE A 88 5.40 4.50 -9.48
N GLN A 89 5.24 3.35 -10.08
CA GLN A 89 4.18 3.11 -11.06
C GLN A 89 3.17 2.14 -10.44
N ILE A 90 1.91 2.57 -10.31
CA ILE A 90 0.85 1.80 -9.68
C ILE A 90 -0.20 1.44 -10.71
N ASP A 91 -0.49 0.16 -10.81
CA ASP A 91 -1.63 -0.34 -11.57
C ASP A 91 -2.90 -0.22 -10.70
N ALA A 92 -3.76 0.72 -11.03
CA ALA A 92 -5.01 0.94 -10.30
C ALA A 92 -5.99 -0.25 -10.41
N ALA A 93 -5.85 -1.10 -11.43
CA ALA A 93 -6.74 -2.25 -11.61
C ALA A 93 -6.37 -3.40 -10.68
N THR A 94 -5.08 -3.68 -10.51
CA THR A 94 -4.57 -4.80 -9.70
C THR A 94 -4.09 -4.38 -8.33
N GLY A 95 -3.72 -3.10 -8.14
CA GLY A 95 -3.04 -2.59 -6.95
C GLY A 95 -1.55 -2.93 -6.93
N ALA A 96 -1.01 -3.53 -7.99
CA ALA A 96 0.41 -3.82 -8.10
C ALA A 96 1.23 -2.53 -8.27
N ALA A 97 2.40 -2.48 -7.64
CA ALA A 97 3.31 -1.36 -7.77
C ALA A 97 4.67 -1.80 -8.29
N VAL A 98 5.20 -1.06 -9.25
CA VAL A 98 6.57 -1.19 -9.75
C VAL A 98 7.39 -0.03 -9.21
N LEU A 99 8.47 -0.35 -8.49
CA LEU A 99 9.36 0.62 -7.84
C LEU A 99 10.73 0.62 -8.54
N LYS A 100 11.17 1.79 -9.03
CA LYS A 100 12.52 1.97 -9.61
C LYS A 100 13.46 2.42 -8.49
N LEU A 101 14.42 1.56 -8.12
CA LEU A 101 15.33 1.79 -7.00
C LEU A 101 16.66 2.35 -7.47
N ASP A 102 17.31 3.19 -6.65
CA ASP A 102 18.68 3.67 -6.87
C ASP A 102 19.75 2.76 -6.25
N PHE A 103 19.33 1.70 -5.55
CA PHE A 103 20.18 0.74 -4.86
C PHE A 103 19.84 -0.70 -5.25
N SER A 104 20.79 -1.61 -5.02
CA SER A 104 20.59 -3.03 -5.26
C SER A 104 19.96 -3.72 -4.05
N LEU A 105 18.96 -4.58 -4.28
CA LEU A 105 18.36 -5.43 -3.24
C LEU A 105 19.24 -6.66 -2.93
N THR A 106 20.31 -6.90 -3.68
CA THR A 106 21.21 -8.04 -3.44
C THR A 106 22.25 -7.69 -2.38
N LYS A 107 22.45 -8.59 -1.39
CA LYS A 107 23.52 -8.49 -0.38
C LYS A 107 24.94 -8.74 -0.93
N ARG A 108 25.16 -8.69 -2.25
CA ARG A 108 26.50 -8.75 -2.81
C ARG A 108 27.20 -7.45 -2.46
N GLY A 109 28.35 -7.57 -1.78
CA GLY A 109 29.20 -6.42 -1.47
C GLY A 109 29.52 -5.59 -2.71
N PRO A 110 29.95 -4.33 -2.54
CA PRO A 110 30.21 -3.43 -3.65
C PRO A 110 31.20 -4.10 -4.60
N ARG A 111 30.76 -4.39 -5.82
CA ARG A 111 31.65 -4.79 -6.89
C ARG A 111 32.41 -3.53 -7.28
N PRO A 112 33.76 -3.52 -7.24
CA PRO A 112 34.49 -2.40 -7.79
C PRO A 112 34.13 -2.30 -9.28
N GLY A 113 33.26 -1.37 -9.61
CA GLY A 113 33.00 -0.99 -10.97
C GLY A 113 34.15 -0.14 -11.46
N PRO A 114 34.53 -0.20 -12.76
CA PRO A 114 35.47 0.77 -13.32
C PRO A 114 34.91 2.16 -13.02
N ALA A 115 35.78 3.05 -12.51
CA ALA A 115 35.47 4.44 -12.32
C ALA A 115 35.02 5.02 -13.68
N ALA A 116 33.72 5.31 -13.78
CA ALA A 116 33.19 6.00 -14.93
C ALA A 116 33.78 7.43 -14.89
N GLU A 117 34.71 7.73 -15.75
CA GLU A 117 35.11 9.11 -16.03
C GLU A 117 33.84 9.86 -16.48
N SER A 118 33.35 10.73 -15.63
CA SER A 118 32.24 11.63 -15.94
C SER A 118 32.74 12.71 -16.90
N THR A 119 32.65 12.47 -18.18
CA THR A 119 32.67 13.55 -19.15
C THR A 119 31.44 14.41 -18.95
N PRO A 120 31.56 15.75 -18.77
CA PRO A 120 30.40 16.62 -18.67
C PRO A 120 29.71 16.65 -20.04
N SER A 121 28.68 15.91 -20.23
CA SER A 121 27.80 15.99 -21.39
C SER A 121 26.64 16.93 -21.02
N ASP A 122 26.58 18.05 -21.74
CA ASP A 122 25.56 19.10 -21.63
C ASP A 122 24.17 18.64 -22.20
N THR A 123 23.93 17.38 -22.11
CA THR A 123 22.63 16.81 -22.49
C THR A 123 21.79 16.73 -21.21
N VAL A 124 20.71 17.51 -21.13
CA VAL A 124 19.65 17.36 -20.12
C VAL A 124 19.12 15.93 -20.22
N ARG A 125 19.82 15.00 -19.56
CA ARG A 125 19.27 13.68 -19.32
C ARG A 125 18.12 13.90 -18.34
N ASN A 126 16.90 13.65 -18.78
CA ASN A 126 15.80 13.36 -17.89
C ASN A 126 16.23 12.14 -17.06
N GLU A 127 16.94 12.39 -15.96
CA GLU A 127 17.27 11.34 -15.01
C GLU A 127 15.94 10.79 -14.54
N THR A 128 15.66 9.57 -14.95
CA THR A 128 14.49 8.83 -14.46
C THR A 128 14.62 8.81 -12.95
N GLN A 129 13.76 9.56 -12.28
CA GLN A 129 13.78 9.62 -10.81
C GLN A 129 13.72 8.20 -10.27
N LYS A 130 14.62 7.91 -9.33
CA LYS A 130 14.71 6.62 -8.65
C LYS A 130 14.43 6.82 -7.17
N LEU A 131 13.94 5.76 -6.54
CA LEU A 131 13.66 5.76 -5.12
C LEU A 131 14.93 5.46 -4.31
N SER A 132 15.26 6.34 -3.40
CA SER A 132 16.21 6.03 -2.33
C SER A 132 15.60 5.05 -1.34
N LEU A 133 16.43 4.38 -0.54
CA LEU A 133 15.93 3.47 0.52
C LEU A 133 14.92 4.18 1.44
N ARG A 134 15.16 5.44 1.78
CA ARG A 134 14.24 6.24 2.61
C ARG A 134 12.88 6.42 1.92
N ALA A 135 12.88 6.74 0.63
CA ALA A 135 11.63 6.91 -0.13
C ALA A 135 10.85 5.60 -0.28
N VAL A 136 11.56 4.47 -0.44
CA VAL A 136 10.93 3.14 -0.45
C VAL A 136 10.28 2.85 0.90
N LEU A 137 10.98 3.07 2.01
CA LEU A 137 10.43 2.85 3.35
C LEU A 137 9.21 3.74 3.61
N HIS A 138 9.26 5.00 3.19
CA HIS A 138 8.13 5.92 3.29
C HIS A 138 6.92 5.40 2.48
N TYR A 139 7.14 5.01 1.23
CA TYR A 139 6.08 4.44 0.39
C TYR A 139 5.49 3.17 1.01
N LEU A 140 6.31 2.24 1.48
CA LEU A 140 5.86 0.99 2.10
C LEU A 140 5.09 1.26 3.41
N TRP A 141 5.51 2.29 4.16
CA TRP A 141 4.85 2.70 5.39
C TRP A 141 3.43 3.22 5.12
N GLU A 142 3.28 4.09 4.12
CA GLU A 142 1.99 4.62 3.69
C GLU A 142 1.13 3.52 3.05
N ALA A 143 1.67 2.78 2.09
CA ALA A 143 0.93 1.72 1.40
C ALA A 143 0.49 0.59 2.34
N GLY A 144 1.27 0.32 3.38
CA GLY A 144 0.97 -0.66 4.42
C GLY A 144 0.00 -0.15 5.49
N GLU A 145 -0.41 1.14 5.45
CA GLU A 145 -1.22 1.79 6.50
C GLU A 145 -0.62 1.60 7.90
N LEU A 146 0.74 1.68 7.99
CA LEU A 146 1.45 1.38 9.24
C LEU A 146 1.33 2.51 10.26
N THR A 147 0.84 3.66 9.87
CA THR A 147 0.53 4.81 10.74
C THR A 147 -0.74 4.59 11.57
N GLU A 148 -1.63 3.70 11.11
CA GLU A 148 -2.87 3.41 11.80
C GLU A 148 -2.71 2.23 12.75
N TRP A 149 -3.17 2.41 13.97
CA TRP A 149 -3.25 1.34 14.95
C TRP A 149 -4.70 0.86 15.08
N THR A 150 -4.92 -0.46 14.99
CA THR A 150 -6.20 -1.07 15.28
C THR A 150 -6.04 -2.11 16.39
N ALA A 151 -7.09 -2.34 17.17
CA ALA A 151 -7.08 -3.33 18.25
C ALA A 151 -6.75 -4.76 17.75
N LEU A 152 -7.05 -5.06 16.48
CA LEU A 152 -6.69 -6.33 15.82
C LEU A 152 -5.17 -6.55 15.74
N TRP A 153 -4.37 -5.49 15.82
CA TRP A 153 -2.92 -5.53 15.81
C TRP A 153 -2.30 -5.67 17.21
N ALA A 154 -3.13 -5.62 18.27
CA ALA A 154 -2.65 -5.81 19.63
C ALA A 154 -1.94 -7.17 19.75
N ARG A 155 -0.68 -7.16 20.23
CA ARG A 155 0.19 -8.33 20.38
C ARG A 155 0.67 -9.01 19.09
N LYS A 156 0.28 -8.52 17.90
CA LYS A 156 0.69 -9.09 16.61
C LYS A 156 1.86 -8.33 15.96
N ARG A 157 2.07 -7.07 16.31
CA ARG A 157 3.21 -6.26 15.87
C ARG A 157 4.35 -6.41 16.88
N GLY A 158 5.24 -7.33 16.65
CA GLY A 158 6.50 -7.47 17.41
C GLY A 158 7.62 -7.85 16.46
N TRP A 159 8.78 -7.25 16.64
CA TRP A 159 10.01 -7.54 15.87
C TRP A 159 10.56 -8.95 16.09
N GLY A 160 9.91 -9.77 16.91
CA GLY A 160 10.45 -11.02 17.43
C GLY A 160 9.62 -12.28 17.20
N ARG A 161 8.76 -12.37 16.19
CA ARG A 161 8.07 -13.64 15.88
C ARG A 161 8.34 -14.14 14.46
N SER A 162 9.60 -14.44 14.21
CA SER A 162 9.95 -15.47 13.25
C SER A 162 10.55 -16.65 14.04
N GLY A 163 9.83 -17.76 14.13
CA GLY A 163 10.39 -19.01 14.58
C GLY A 163 9.84 -19.52 15.91
N GLN A 164 8.70 -20.17 15.86
CA GLN A 164 8.46 -21.43 16.54
C GLN A 164 7.30 -22.13 15.83
N ALA A 165 7.65 -22.86 14.77
CA ALA A 165 6.90 -24.02 14.34
C ALA A 165 7.45 -25.19 15.15
N SER A 166 6.63 -25.80 15.96
CA SER A 166 6.74 -27.19 16.42
C SER A 166 5.45 -27.86 16.10
#